data_4df1d66e06f5c5397b3885243066a2db
#
_entry.id   4df1d66e06f5c5397b3885243066a2db
#
_cell.length_a   1.000
_cell.length_b   1.000
_cell.length_c   1.000
_cell.angle_alpha   90.00
_cell.angle_beta   90.00
_cell.angle_gamma   90.00
#
_symmetry.space_group_name_H-M   'P 1'
#
loop_
_entity.id
_entity.type
_entity.pdbx_description
1 polymer ?
#
loop_
_entity_poly.entity_id
_entity_poly.type
_entity_poly.pdbx_seq_one_letter_code
_entity_poly.pdbx_strand_id
1 'polypeptide(L)'
;CLVGSEMCIRDSSSNGHCELQKIAHDLGIREIRYKGEMSTFTIDRSPSIVRNMNKCIMCRRCETMCNTIQTVGALTAVNRGFNAAVSTAFERDMAGSTCSYCGQCVSVCPVNALSGRNTQQPVLDALADPTKIVIAQTAPAVRTALGRDFGYEPGTLVTGKMVSALRQLGFDYVFDLSLIHISEPTRQEA
;
A
#
# COMPACT_ATOMS: atom_id res chain seq x y z
N CYS A 1 -7.27 -6.62 22.46
CA CYS A 1 -7.21 -5.18 22.69
C CYS A 1 -8.42 -4.50 22.06
N LEU A 2 -9.32 -3.96 22.88
CA LEU A 2 -10.59 -3.36 22.43
C LEU A 2 -10.41 -1.94 21.84
N VAL A 3 -9.25 -1.34 22.00
CA VAL A 3 -8.99 0.06 21.64
C VAL A 3 -8.85 0.26 20.14
N GLY A 4 -8.28 -0.69 19.41
CA GLY A 4 -8.23 -0.66 17.95
C GLY A 4 -9.61 -0.75 17.28
N SER A 5 -10.60 -1.31 17.97
CA SER A 5 -11.96 -1.49 17.44
C SER A 5 -12.74 -0.18 17.34
N GLU A 6 -12.50 0.80 18.21
CA GLU A 6 -13.22 2.08 18.17
C GLU A 6 -12.83 2.92 16.95
N MET A 7 -11.53 3.00 16.63
CA MET A 7 -11.07 3.65 15.40
C MET A 7 -11.50 2.88 14.15
N CYS A 8 -11.55 1.55 14.19
CA CYS A 8 -12.02 0.75 13.06
C CYS A 8 -13.53 0.88 12.86
N ILE A 9 -14.33 1.08 13.91
CA ILE A 9 -15.78 1.21 13.80
C ILE A 9 -16.17 2.59 13.26
N ARG A 10 -15.44 3.66 13.63
CA ARG A 10 -15.79 5.04 13.27
C ARG A 10 -14.95 5.65 12.17
N ASP A 11 -13.62 5.49 12.22
CA ASP A 11 -12.68 6.31 11.46
C ASP A 11 -11.67 5.48 10.62
N SER A 12 -12.01 4.23 10.32
CA SER A 12 -11.13 3.39 9.50
C SER A 12 -11.01 3.92 8.08
N SER A 13 -9.79 4.03 7.56
CA SER A 13 -9.55 4.28 6.14
C SER A 13 -10.05 3.14 5.22
N SER A 14 -10.43 2.01 5.81
CA SER A 14 -11.09 0.87 5.16
C SER A 14 -12.59 0.83 5.48
N ASN A 15 -13.21 1.96 5.77
CA ASN A 15 -14.64 2.02 6.09
C ASN A 15 -15.48 1.36 4.98
N GLY A 16 -16.36 0.44 5.37
CA GLY A 16 -17.12 -0.39 4.45
C GLY A 16 -16.43 -1.68 3.96
N HIS A 17 -15.11 -1.78 4.09
CA HIS A 17 -14.31 -2.96 3.70
C HIS A 17 -13.44 -3.52 4.86
N CYS A 18 -13.65 -3.06 6.08
CA CYS A 18 -12.93 -3.50 7.26
C CYS A 18 -13.53 -4.78 7.84
N GLU A 19 -12.76 -5.86 7.93
CA GLU A 19 -13.20 -7.12 8.54
C GLU A 19 -13.69 -6.95 9.98
N LEU A 20 -12.98 -6.14 10.79
CA LEU A 20 -13.37 -5.90 12.17
C LEU A 20 -14.70 -5.14 12.27
N GLN A 21 -14.92 -4.16 11.39
CA GLN A 21 -16.18 -3.42 11.31
C GLN A 21 -17.34 -4.36 10.95
N LYS A 22 -17.13 -5.28 10.01
CA LYS A 22 -18.11 -6.29 9.64
C LYS A 22 -18.45 -7.19 10.82
N ILE A 23 -17.46 -7.73 11.51
CA ILE A 23 -17.65 -8.60 12.69
C ILE A 23 -18.39 -7.84 13.81
N ALA A 24 -18.02 -6.60 14.08
CA ALA A 24 -18.70 -5.78 15.09
C ALA A 24 -20.19 -5.53 14.71
N HIS A 25 -20.47 -5.29 13.44
CA HIS A 25 -21.83 -5.14 12.93
C HIS A 25 -22.63 -6.44 13.06
N ASP A 26 -22.06 -7.57 12.66
CA ASP A 26 -22.72 -8.89 12.72
C ASP A 26 -23.02 -9.31 14.17
N LEU A 27 -22.18 -8.89 15.12
CA LEU A 27 -22.39 -9.09 16.56
C LEU A 27 -23.27 -8.00 17.21
N GLY A 28 -23.75 -7.01 16.47
CA GLY A 28 -24.56 -5.92 16.98
C GLY A 28 -23.83 -4.97 17.95
N ILE A 29 -22.51 -4.94 17.95
CA ILE A 29 -21.69 -4.09 18.82
C ILE A 29 -21.65 -2.68 18.21
N ARG A 30 -22.31 -1.74 18.87
CA ARG A 30 -22.35 -0.32 18.45
C ARG A 30 -21.62 0.62 19.39
N GLU A 31 -21.42 0.19 20.63
CA GLU A 31 -20.76 0.96 21.68
C GLU A 31 -19.78 0.10 22.45
N ILE A 32 -18.64 0.69 22.83
CA ILE A 32 -17.62 0.03 23.59
C ILE A 32 -17.87 0.31 25.09
N ARG A 33 -18.10 -0.76 25.86
CA ARG A 33 -18.40 -0.66 27.31
C ARG A 33 -17.18 -0.26 28.14
N TYR A 34 -15.99 -0.65 27.69
CA TYR A 34 -14.76 -0.46 28.44
C TYR A 34 -13.82 0.44 27.66
N LYS A 35 -13.48 1.58 28.25
CA LYS A 35 -12.45 2.47 27.71
C LYS A 35 -11.08 1.91 28.11
N GLY A 36 -10.22 1.69 27.11
CA GLY A 36 -8.83 1.32 27.32
C GLY A 36 -7.91 2.53 27.22
N GLU A 37 -6.66 2.32 27.59
CA GLU A 37 -5.60 3.29 27.32
C GLU A 37 -5.13 3.15 25.86
N MET A 38 -4.93 4.25 25.17
CA MET A 38 -4.42 4.28 23.81
C MET A 38 -2.98 4.75 23.80
N SER A 39 -2.11 3.94 23.22
CA SER A 39 -0.74 4.36 22.93
C SER A 39 -0.71 5.14 21.63
N THR A 40 0.15 6.15 21.56
CA THR A 40 0.38 6.95 20.37
C THR A 40 1.70 6.52 19.74
N PHE A 41 1.66 6.15 18.46
CA PHE A 41 2.82 5.74 17.68
C PHE A 41 3.13 6.76 16.59
N THR A 42 4.42 6.95 16.34
CA THR A 42 4.87 7.75 15.21
C THR A 42 4.49 7.06 13.89
N ILE A 43 4.00 7.83 12.93
CA ILE A 43 3.66 7.31 11.60
C ILE A 43 4.94 7.25 10.78
N ASP A 44 5.32 6.04 10.38
CA ASP A 44 6.42 5.79 9.45
C ASP A 44 5.93 6.02 8.01
N ARG A 45 6.53 6.96 7.31
CA ARG A 45 6.24 7.32 5.91
C ARG A 45 7.41 6.94 5.01
N SER A 46 7.76 5.69 5.01
CA SER A 46 8.78 5.13 4.12
C SER A 46 8.43 5.31 2.63
N PRO A 47 9.37 5.13 1.70
CA PRO A 47 9.19 5.48 0.28
C PRO A 47 7.94 4.93 -0.38
N SER A 48 7.55 3.67 -0.09
CA SER A 48 6.43 3.00 -0.75
C SER A 48 5.31 2.55 0.19
N ILE A 49 5.61 2.37 1.48
CA ILE A 49 4.68 1.87 2.49
C ILE A 49 4.57 2.86 3.63
N VAL A 50 3.36 3.18 4.00
CA VAL A 50 3.03 3.96 5.21
C VAL A 50 2.62 2.99 6.31
N ARG A 51 3.27 3.08 7.47
CA ARG A 51 2.96 2.27 8.66
C ARG A 51 2.41 3.18 9.75
N ASN A 52 1.13 2.99 10.07
CA ASN A 52 0.43 3.73 11.12
C ASN A 52 -0.08 2.75 12.19
N MET A 53 0.71 2.55 13.23
CA MET A 53 0.38 1.59 14.29
C MET A 53 -0.76 2.05 15.20
N ASN A 54 -1.16 3.32 15.16
CA ASN A 54 -2.36 3.78 15.87
C ASN A 54 -3.64 3.06 15.38
N LYS A 55 -3.63 2.52 14.16
CA LYS A 55 -4.73 1.74 13.57
C LYS A 55 -4.57 0.23 13.78
N CYS A 56 -3.47 -0.23 14.35
CA CYS A 56 -3.13 -1.65 14.42
C CYS A 56 -3.96 -2.37 15.50
N ILE A 57 -4.57 -3.49 15.13
CA ILE A 57 -5.31 -4.37 16.06
C ILE A 57 -4.47 -5.57 16.56
N MET A 58 -3.19 -5.54 16.31
CA MET A 58 -2.23 -6.58 16.71
C MET A 58 -2.59 -8.02 16.25
N CYS A 59 -3.23 -8.14 15.08
CA CYS A 59 -3.56 -9.46 14.50
C CYS A 59 -2.34 -10.22 13.97
N ARG A 60 -1.20 -9.58 13.80
CA ARG A 60 0.10 -10.12 13.36
C ARG A 60 0.10 -10.81 11.99
N ARG A 61 -0.94 -10.66 11.17
CA ARG A 61 -0.98 -11.21 9.79
C ARG A 61 0.19 -10.71 8.93
N CYS A 62 0.54 -9.43 9.05
CA CYS A 62 1.67 -8.83 8.32
C CYS A 62 3.02 -9.41 8.74
N GLU A 63 3.20 -9.74 10.02
CA GLU A 63 4.40 -10.41 10.52
C GLU A 63 4.52 -11.82 9.95
N THR A 64 3.46 -12.63 10.02
CA THR A 64 3.44 -13.97 9.44
C THR A 64 3.70 -13.93 7.93
N MET A 65 3.08 -12.99 7.22
CA MET A 65 3.31 -12.81 5.79
C MET A 65 4.77 -12.45 5.49
N CYS A 66 5.35 -11.52 6.26
CA CYS A 66 6.72 -11.06 6.06
C CYS A 66 7.76 -12.13 6.41
N ASN A 67 7.55 -12.86 7.51
CA ASN A 67 8.55 -13.79 8.04
C ASN A 67 8.44 -15.19 7.44
N THR A 68 7.20 -15.70 7.30
CA THR A 68 6.96 -17.10 6.91
C THR A 68 6.79 -17.24 5.40
N ILE A 69 6.03 -16.35 4.77
CA ILE A 69 5.69 -16.46 3.35
C ILE A 69 6.76 -15.77 2.49
N GLN A 70 7.08 -14.51 2.81
CA GLN A 70 8.06 -13.73 2.03
C GLN A 70 9.51 -13.95 2.49
N THR A 71 9.71 -14.51 3.69
CA THR A 71 11.03 -14.78 4.30
C THR A 71 11.96 -13.57 4.42
N VAL A 72 11.39 -12.36 4.37
CA VAL A 72 12.16 -11.10 4.45
C VAL A 72 12.56 -10.76 5.90
N GLY A 73 11.70 -11.10 6.88
CA GLY A 73 12.00 -10.92 8.30
C GLY A 73 12.07 -9.46 8.77
N ALA A 74 11.39 -8.54 8.08
CA ALA A 74 11.46 -7.12 8.42
C ALA A 74 10.50 -6.70 9.54
N LEU A 75 9.40 -7.42 9.74
CA LEU A 75 8.35 -7.08 10.70
C LEU A 75 8.26 -8.11 11.82
N THR A 76 8.16 -7.63 13.05
CA THR A 76 7.94 -8.47 14.23
C THR A 76 7.12 -7.71 15.27
N ALA A 77 6.47 -8.45 16.19
CA ALA A 77 5.82 -7.84 17.34
C ALA A 77 6.87 -7.35 18.33
N VAL A 78 6.76 -6.10 18.74
CA VAL A 78 7.64 -5.45 19.71
C VAL A 78 6.84 -4.93 20.89
N ASN A 79 7.51 -4.71 22.02
CA ASN A 79 6.96 -4.18 23.25
C ASN A 79 5.86 -5.08 23.88
N ARG A 80 5.20 -4.59 24.93
CA ARG A 80 4.16 -5.32 25.70
C ARG A 80 3.04 -4.39 26.10
N GLY A 81 1.90 -4.99 26.47
CA GLY A 81 0.73 -4.26 26.94
C GLY A 81 0.21 -3.26 25.92
N PHE A 82 -0.12 -2.06 26.35
CA PHE A 82 -0.66 -1.02 25.48
C PHE A 82 0.35 -0.50 24.46
N ASN A 83 1.64 -0.64 24.73
CA ASN A 83 2.71 -0.22 23.82
C ASN A 83 3.08 -1.29 22.78
N ALA A 84 2.39 -2.44 22.79
CA ALA A 84 2.63 -3.49 21.82
C ALA A 84 2.31 -3.00 20.40
N ALA A 85 3.24 -3.22 19.46
CA ALA A 85 3.09 -2.86 18.06
C ALA A 85 3.78 -3.90 17.16
N VAL A 86 3.43 -3.92 15.88
CA VAL A 86 4.22 -4.61 14.87
C VAL A 86 5.18 -3.59 14.25
N SER A 87 6.46 -3.82 14.44
CA SER A 87 7.51 -2.89 14.01
C SER A 87 8.70 -3.62 13.38
N THR A 88 9.63 -2.86 12.89
CA THR A 88 10.95 -3.30 12.48
C THR A 88 11.88 -3.41 13.68
N ALA A 89 13.03 -4.04 13.51
CA ALA A 89 14.04 -4.11 14.56
C ALA A 89 14.41 -2.71 15.08
N PHE A 90 14.46 -2.57 16.40
CA PHE A 90 14.74 -1.30 17.10
C PHE A 90 13.75 -0.16 16.77
N GLU A 91 12.53 -0.50 16.35
CA GLU A 91 11.47 0.45 15.99
C GLU A 91 11.90 1.50 14.94
N ARG A 92 12.85 1.13 14.08
CA ARG A 92 13.29 1.99 12.96
C ARG A 92 12.18 2.11 11.92
N ASP A 93 12.31 3.11 11.06
CA ASP A 93 11.49 3.20 9.86
C ASP A 93 11.75 2.00 8.92
N MET A 94 10.76 1.62 8.15
CA MET A 94 10.90 0.51 7.19
C MET A 94 12.04 0.76 6.20
N ALA A 95 12.33 2.01 5.88
CA ALA A 95 13.47 2.40 5.05
C ALA A 95 14.84 2.04 5.65
N GLY A 96 14.94 1.99 6.97
CA GLY A 96 16.16 1.61 7.70
C GLY A 96 16.23 0.14 8.07
N SER A 97 15.37 -0.71 7.51
CA SER A 97 15.27 -2.14 7.80
C SER A 97 15.62 -3.00 6.59
N THR A 98 15.52 -4.32 6.73
CA THR A 98 15.66 -5.30 5.64
C THR A 98 14.47 -5.35 4.69
N CYS A 99 13.52 -4.43 4.79
CA CYS A 99 12.29 -4.43 3.99
C CYS A 99 12.58 -4.29 2.49
N SER A 100 12.06 -5.21 1.69
CA SER A 100 12.16 -5.20 0.22
C SER A 100 11.02 -4.43 -0.47
N TYR A 101 10.11 -3.83 0.30
CA TYR A 101 8.92 -3.12 -0.19
C TYR A 101 8.00 -3.97 -1.09
N CYS A 102 7.94 -5.28 -0.89
CA CYS A 102 7.10 -6.18 -1.70
C CYS A 102 5.58 -5.93 -1.57
N GLY A 103 5.12 -5.17 -0.55
CA GLY A 103 3.72 -4.78 -0.35
C GLY A 103 2.80 -5.89 0.20
N GLN A 104 3.28 -7.11 0.42
CA GLN A 104 2.44 -8.22 0.87
C GLN A 104 1.86 -8.01 2.28
N CYS A 105 2.57 -7.29 3.14
CA CYS A 105 2.06 -6.89 4.45
C CYS A 105 0.88 -5.91 4.36
N VAL A 106 0.83 -5.09 3.30
CA VAL A 106 -0.29 -4.18 3.02
C VAL A 106 -1.53 -4.97 2.62
N SER A 107 -1.39 -5.97 1.72
CA SER A 107 -2.52 -6.75 1.20
C SER A 107 -3.23 -7.59 2.28
N VAL A 108 -2.53 -7.98 3.34
CA VAL A 108 -3.11 -8.79 4.42
C VAL A 108 -3.54 -7.97 5.64
N CYS A 109 -3.36 -6.66 5.62
CA CYS A 109 -3.73 -5.79 6.74
C CYS A 109 -5.24 -5.48 6.74
N PRO A 110 -6.03 -6.01 7.70
CA PRO A 110 -7.48 -5.88 7.67
C PRO A 110 -7.99 -4.48 8.02
N VAL A 111 -7.13 -3.65 8.64
CA VAL A 111 -7.49 -2.31 9.15
C VAL A 111 -6.71 -1.18 8.49
N ASN A 112 -5.95 -1.50 7.45
CA ASN A 112 -5.14 -0.54 6.72
C ASN A 112 -4.13 0.25 7.61
N ALA A 113 -3.63 -0.41 8.66
CA ALA A 113 -2.51 0.12 9.46
C ALA A 113 -1.21 0.16 8.66
N LEU A 114 -1.09 -0.72 7.67
CA LEU A 114 -0.10 -0.71 6.61
C LEU A 114 -0.82 -0.37 5.31
N SER A 115 -0.37 0.64 4.62
CA SER A 115 -0.95 1.10 3.35
C SER A 115 0.13 1.49 2.35
N GLY A 116 -0.19 1.43 1.07
CA GLY A 116 0.67 1.99 0.04
C GLY A 116 0.72 3.52 0.16
N ARG A 117 1.88 4.10 -0.11
CA ARG A 117 2.01 5.55 -0.16
C ARG A 117 1.27 6.09 -1.39
N ASN A 118 0.33 6.98 -1.16
CA ASN A 118 -0.34 7.67 -2.26
C ASN A 118 0.56 8.80 -2.79
N THR A 119 0.93 8.71 -4.06
CA THR A 119 1.76 9.69 -4.78
C THR A 119 1.01 10.40 -5.90
N GLN A 120 -0.32 10.29 -5.94
CA GLN A 120 -1.15 10.91 -6.98
C GLN A 120 -1.06 12.45 -6.93
N GLN A 121 -1.16 13.04 -5.75
CA GLN A 121 -1.15 14.50 -5.63
C GLN A 121 0.13 15.15 -6.17
N PRO A 122 1.34 14.67 -5.86
CA PRO A 122 2.57 15.19 -6.47
C PRO A 122 2.60 15.11 -8.01
N VAL A 123 1.98 14.08 -8.58
CA VAL A 123 1.87 13.96 -10.05
C VAL A 123 0.89 14.98 -10.60
N LEU A 124 -0.27 15.15 -9.97
CA LEU A 124 -1.26 16.16 -10.39
C LEU A 124 -0.69 17.58 -10.28
N ASP A 125 0.04 17.86 -9.21
CA ASP A 125 0.71 19.15 -9.02
C ASP A 125 1.79 19.39 -10.12
N ALA A 126 2.51 18.33 -10.52
CA ALA A 126 3.49 18.42 -11.61
C ALA A 126 2.82 18.62 -12.95
N LEU A 127 1.69 17.96 -13.24
CA LEU A 127 0.92 18.15 -14.47
C LEU A 127 0.27 19.52 -14.57
N ALA A 128 -0.04 20.16 -13.43
CA ALA A 128 -0.57 21.50 -13.39
C ALA A 128 0.49 22.61 -13.61
N ASP A 129 1.78 22.28 -13.51
CA ASP A 129 2.89 23.21 -13.60
C ASP A 129 3.41 23.27 -15.06
N PRO A 130 3.13 24.35 -15.83
CA PRO A 130 3.52 24.44 -17.23
C PRO A 130 5.05 24.54 -17.48
N THR A 131 5.84 24.68 -16.41
CA THR A 131 7.31 24.74 -16.51
C THR A 131 7.96 23.36 -16.49
N LYS A 132 7.19 22.31 -16.16
CA LYS A 132 7.68 20.94 -16.02
C LYS A 132 7.29 20.08 -17.20
N ILE A 133 8.22 19.29 -17.66
CA ILE A 133 7.96 18.20 -18.60
C ILE A 133 7.67 16.94 -17.78
N VAL A 134 6.46 16.40 -17.91
CA VAL A 134 6.03 15.23 -17.14
C VAL A 134 6.00 14.00 -18.02
N ILE A 135 6.81 13.01 -17.67
CA ILE A 135 6.99 11.80 -18.45
C ILE A 135 6.37 10.62 -17.69
N ALA A 136 5.53 9.85 -18.36
CA ALA A 136 5.02 8.58 -17.85
C ALA A 136 5.79 7.42 -18.45
N GLN A 137 6.21 6.48 -17.57
CA GLN A 137 6.75 5.20 -17.99
C GLN A 137 5.86 4.08 -17.43
N THR A 138 5.26 3.29 -18.30
CA THR A 138 4.29 2.26 -17.92
C THR A 138 4.96 0.89 -17.85
N ALA A 139 4.63 0.12 -16.78
CA ALA A 139 5.04 -1.28 -16.70
C ALA A 139 4.22 -2.15 -17.66
N PRO A 140 4.81 -3.20 -18.28
CA PRO A 140 4.10 -4.07 -19.23
C PRO A 140 2.83 -4.72 -18.66
N ALA A 141 2.80 -5.05 -17.36
CA ALA A 141 1.64 -5.64 -16.71
C ALA A 141 0.42 -4.72 -16.64
N VAL A 142 0.61 -3.40 -16.61
CA VAL A 142 -0.49 -2.43 -16.51
C VAL A 142 -1.42 -2.51 -17.72
N ARG A 143 -0.90 -2.69 -18.92
CA ARG A 143 -1.69 -2.77 -20.17
C ARG A 143 -2.63 -3.98 -20.22
N THR A 144 -2.36 -5.04 -19.43
CA THR A 144 -3.22 -6.23 -19.35
C THR A 144 -4.20 -6.15 -18.18
N ALA A 145 -3.82 -5.47 -17.09
CA ALA A 145 -4.66 -5.33 -15.91
C ALA A 145 -5.69 -4.19 -16.05
N LEU A 146 -5.30 -3.06 -16.63
CA LEU A 146 -6.12 -1.85 -16.74
C LEU A 146 -7.44 -2.08 -17.48
N GLY A 147 -7.45 -2.94 -18.49
CA GLY A 147 -8.65 -3.24 -19.27
C GLY A 147 -9.81 -3.74 -18.42
N ARG A 148 -9.54 -4.53 -17.39
CA ARG A 148 -10.56 -5.08 -16.50
C ARG A 148 -11.34 -3.99 -15.76
N ASP A 149 -10.67 -2.94 -15.30
CA ASP A 149 -11.31 -1.84 -14.57
C ASP A 149 -12.25 -1.01 -15.45
N PHE A 150 -12.10 -1.11 -16.77
CA PHE A 150 -12.95 -0.47 -17.78
C PHE A 150 -13.92 -1.45 -18.46
N GLY A 151 -14.15 -2.62 -17.87
CA GLY A 151 -15.14 -3.59 -18.34
C GLY A 151 -14.71 -4.41 -19.56
N TYR A 152 -13.43 -4.45 -19.90
CA TYR A 152 -12.90 -5.38 -20.92
C TYR A 152 -12.69 -6.77 -20.35
N GLU A 153 -12.66 -7.75 -21.21
CA GLU A 153 -12.31 -9.14 -20.88
C GLU A 153 -10.92 -9.18 -20.19
N PRO A 154 -10.74 -9.99 -19.12
CA PRO A 154 -9.45 -10.17 -18.48
C PRO A 154 -8.36 -10.57 -19.48
N GLY A 155 -7.21 -9.88 -19.45
CA GLY A 155 -6.08 -10.10 -20.35
C GLY A 155 -6.15 -9.37 -21.68
N THR A 156 -7.19 -8.58 -21.94
CA THR A 156 -7.26 -7.74 -23.15
C THR A 156 -6.16 -6.68 -23.13
N LEU A 157 -5.37 -6.60 -24.21
CA LEU A 157 -4.32 -5.63 -24.37
C LEU A 157 -4.90 -4.25 -24.71
N VAL A 158 -4.76 -3.29 -23.81
CA VAL A 158 -5.27 -1.91 -23.98
C VAL A 158 -4.16 -0.88 -24.17
N THR A 159 -3.00 -1.27 -24.70
CA THR A 159 -1.79 -0.44 -24.81
C THR A 159 -2.07 0.91 -25.46
N GLY A 160 -2.70 0.94 -26.64
CA GLY A 160 -3.00 2.20 -27.35
C GLY A 160 -3.97 3.09 -26.58
N LYS A 161 -4.99 2.52 -25.95
CA LYS A 161 -5.96 3.26 -25.13
C LYS A 161 -5.32 3.83 -23.89
N MET A 162 -4.44 3.07 -23.24
CA MET A 162 -3.68 3.52 -22.06
C MET A 162 -2.78 4.71 -22.40
N VAL A 163 -2.04 4.64 -23.50
CA VAL A 163 -1.19 5.76 -23.97
C VAL A 163 -2.03 6.99 -24.31
N SER A 164 -3.16 6.81 -24.98
CA SER A 164 -4.08 7.93 -25.29
C SER A 164 -4.66 8.55 -24.03
N ALA A 165 -5.04 7.74 -23.04
CA ALA A 165 -5.55 8.24 -21.76
C ALA A 165 -4.50 9.06 -21.00
N LEU A 166 -3.26 8.57 -20.92
CA LEU A 166 -2.17 9.30 -20.26
C LEU A 166 -1.88 10.64 -20.96
N ARG A 167 -1.89 10.69 -22.29
CA ARG A 167 -1.75 11.94 -23.03
C ARG A 167 -2.90 12.91 -22.79
N GLN A 168 -4.14 12.40 -22.70
CA GLN A 168 -5.30 13.23 -22.35
C GLN A 168 -5.25 13.77 -20.93
N LEU A 169 -4.60 13.05 -20.00
CA LEU A 169 -4.34 13.54 -18.64
C LEU A 169 -3.27 14.63 -18.57
N GLY A 170 -2.55 14.91 -19.66
CA GLY A 170 -1.56 15.98 -19.74
C GLY A 170 -0.10 15.54 -19.65
N PHE A 171 0.21 14.24 -19.74
CA PHE A 171 1.60 13.80 -19.83
C PHE A 171 2.20 14.16 -21.18
N ASP A 172 3.38 14.79 -21.17
CA ASP A 172 4.09 15.22 -22.38
C ASP A 172 4.61 14.01 -23.18
N TYR A 173 5.19 13.04 -22.49
CA TYR A 173 5.71 11.83 -23.10
C TYR A 173 5.25 10.58 -22.36
N VAL A 174 4.97 9.53 -23.10
CA VAL A 174 4.58 8.22 -22.56
C VAL A 174 5.46 7.15 -23.17
N PHE A 175 6.21 6.44 -22.32
CA PHE A 175 7.09 5.35 -22.71
C PHE A 175 6.61 4.03 -22.10
N ASP A 176 6.83 2.94 -22.81
CA ASP A 176 6.64 1.59 -22.28
C ASP A 176 7.99 1.04 -21.79
N LEU A 177 8.02 0.43 -20.62
CA LEU A 177 9.24 -0.15 -20.04
C LEU A 177 9.81 -1.28 -20.92
N SER A 178 9.00 -1.91 -21.76
CA SER A 178 9.46 -2.92 -22.73
C SER A 178 10.47 -2.37 -23.73
N LEU A 179 10.53 -1.05 -23.94
CA LEU A 179 11.51 -0.39 -24.84
C LEU A 179 12.94 -0.52 -24.33
N ILE A 180 13.17 -0.74 -23.03
CA ILE A 180 14.52 -0.95 -22.46
C ILE A 180 15.15 -2.20 -23.09
N HIS A 181 14.36 -3.24 -23.34
CA HIS A 181 14.86 -4.46 -24.00
C HIS A 181 15.23 -4.27 -25.47
N ILE A 182 14.75 -3.20 -26.11
CA ILE A 182 15.08 -2.86 -27.49
C ILE A 182 16.30 -1.96 -27.56
N SER A 183 16.49 -1.08 -26.58
CA SER A 183 17.62 -0.11 -26.55
C SER A 183 18.89 -0.67 -25.93
N GLU A 184 18.81 -1.77 -25.18
CA GLU A 184 19.98 -2.52 -24.69
C GLU A 184 19.94 -3.97 -25.22
N PRO A 185 20.25 -4.19 -26.49
CA PRO A 185 20.44 -5.56 -26.97
C PRO A 185 21.75 -6.10 -26.35
N THR A 186 21.61 -7.06 -25.48
CA THR A 186 22.64 -8.05 -25.13
C THR A 186 23.91 -7.55 -24.44
N ARG A 187 23.84 -7.37 -23.14
CA ARG A 187 24.97 -7.72 -22.26
C ARG A 187 24.89 -9.17 -21.76
N GLN A 188 24.22 -10.04 -22.47
CA GLN A 188 24.09 -11.46 -22.13
C GLN A 188 25.00 -12.40 -22.95
N GLU A 189 25.96 -11.85 -23.68
CA GLU A 189 27.01 -12.65 -24.31
C GLU A 189 28.37 -12.24 -23.75
N ALA A 190 28.70 -12.77 -22.59
CA ALA A 190 30.08 -13.01 -22.15
C ALA A 190 30.08 -14.13 -21.10
#